data_52cc5caa02dc5b47f27b6f00b700f6a4
#
_entry.id   52cc5caa02dc5b47f27b6f00b700f6a4
#
_cell.length_a   1.000
_cell.length_b   1.000
_cell.length_c   1.000
_cell.angle_alpha   90.00
_cell.angle_beta   90.00
_cell.angle_gamma   90.00
#
_symmetry.space_group_name_H-M   'P 1'
#
loop_
_entity.id
_entity.type
_entity.pdbx_description
1 polymer ?
#
loop_
_entity_poly.entity_id
_entity_poly.type
_entity_poly.pdbx_seq_one_letter_code
_entity_poly.pdbx_strand_id
1 'polypeptide(L)' 'KHGKAGRVRHLGRKPHVRGVAMNPVDHPHGGGEGRARVGRPQVSPTGVLAKGGRTRKKRKKSTALIVRRAGKGRR' A
#
# COMPACT_ATOMS: atom_id res chain seq x y z
N LYS A 1 14.88 -13.92 14.41
CA LYS A 1 15.69 -13.27 13.36
C LYS A 1 16.25 -14.33 12.40
N HIS A 2 16.14 -14.08 11.11
CA HIS A 2 16.56 -15.05 10.09
C HIS A 2 18.01 -14.87 9.61
N GLY A 3 18.61 -13.73 9.86
CA GLY A 3 20.00 -13.43 9.53
C GLY A 3 20.27 -13.15 8.05
N LYS A 4 19.65 -13.89 7.14
CA LYS A 4 19.85 -13.74 5.68
C LYS A 4 18.57 -14.01 4.89
N ALA A 5 18.45 -13.40 3.72
CA ALA A 5 17.28 -13.53 2.85
C ALA A 5 17.06 -14.98 2.35
N GLY A 6 18.14 -15.72 2.10
CA GLY A 6 18.05 -17.11 1.66
C GLY A 6 17.31 -18.02 2.62
N ARG A 7 17.43 -17.81 3.94
CA ARG A 7 16.69 -18.56 4.94
C ARG A 7 15.17 -18.32 4.80
N VAL A 8 14.76 -17.10 4.58
CA VAL A 8 13.35 -16.74 4.37
C VAL A 8 12.80 -17.38 3.09
N ARG A 9 13.62 -17.44 2.03
CA ARG A 9 13.28 -18.15 0.79
C ARG A 9 13.06 -19.65 1.03
N HIS A 10 13.89 -20.27 1.81
CA HIS A 10 13.73 -21.69 2.19
C HIS A 10 12.45 -21.95 3.00
N LEU A 11 11.93 -20.95 3.72
CA LEU A 11 10.65 -21.05 4.42
C LEU A 11 9.43 -20.90 3.48
N GLY A 12 9.64 -20.77 2.17
CA GLY A 12 8.57 -20.64 1.17
C GLY A 12 8.09 -19.22 0.94
N ARG A 13 8.72 -18.20 1.51
CA ARG A 13 8.35 -16.79 1.29
C ARG A 13 8.97 -16.23 0.02
N LYS A 14 8.14 -15.63 -0.82
CA LYS A 14 8.59 -14.87 -1.99
C LYS A 14 9.08 -13.48 -1.61
N PRO A 15 10.06 -12.90 -2.34
CA PRO A 15 10.46 -11.52 -2.13
C PRO A 15 9.32 -10.54 -2.37
N HIS A 16 9.30 -9.45 -1.62
CA HIS A 16 8.44 -8.31 -1.86
C HIS A 16 9.19 -7.22 -2.62
N VAL A 17 8.85 -7.02 -3.88
CA VAL A 17 9.44 -5.98 -4.71
C VAL A 17 8.69 -4.67 -4.50
N ARG A 18 9.43 -3.58 -4.26
CA ARG A 18 8.84 -2.24 -4.13
C ARG A 18 8.36 -1.74 -5.49
N GLY A 19 7.24 -1.03 -5.54
CA GLY A 19 6.72 -0.44 -6.77
C GLY A 19 7.68 0.50 -7.47
N VAL A 20 8.49 1.26 -6.70
CA VAL A 20 9.54 2.16 -7.23
C VAL A 20 10.64 1.41 -8.00
N ALA A 21 10.87 0.14 -7.67
CA ALA A 21 11.87 -0.70 -8.35
C ALA A 21 11.33 -1.35 -9.64
N MET A 22 10.05 -1.18 -9.93
CA MET A 22 9.39 -1.74 -11.11
C MET A 22 9.44 -0.79 -12.31
N ASN A 23 9.06 -1.30 -13.48
CA ASN A 23 8.84 -0.49 -14.68
C ASN A 23 7.49 0.24 -14.62
N PRO A 24 7.28 1.33 -15.39
CA PRO A 24 6.01 2.06 -15.39
C PRO A 24 4.79 1.21 -15.74
N VAL A 25 4.96 0.17 -16.57
CA VAL A 25 3.87 -0.76 -16.93
C VAL A 25 3.42 -1.62 -15.74
N ASP A 26 4.30 -1.87 -14.77
CA ASP A 26 4.05 -2.79 -13.66
C ASP A 26 3.49 -2.08 -12.42
N HIS A 27 3.80 -0.81 -12.25
CA HIS A 27 3.36 -0.05 -11.07
C HIS A 27 3.33 1.46 -11.36
N PRO A 28 2.34 2.21 -10.79
CA PRO A 28 2.28 3.67 -10.90
C PRO A 28 3.53 4.41 -10.40
N HIS A 29 4.30 3.81 -9.49
CA HIS A 29 5.58 4.34 -9.02
C HIS A 29 6.77 3.91 -9.89
N GLY A 30 6.55 3.10 -10.90
CA GLY A 30 7.59 2.57 -11.76
C GLY A 30 8.25 3.64 -12.62
N GLY A 31 9.41 3.29 -13.15
CA GLY A 31 10.26 4.19 -13.92
C GLY A 31 11.22 4.99 -13.05
N GLY A 32 12.30 5.47 -13.63
CA GLY A 32 13.37 6.19 -12.98
C GLY A 32 14.66 5.39 -12.95
N GLU A 33 15.74 6.06 -12.60
CA GLU A 33 17.09 5.48 -12.48
C GLU A 33 17.54 5.49 -11.02
N GLY A 34 18.07 4.36 -10.54
CA GLY A 34 18.53 4.21 -9.18
C GLY A 34 17.40 4.38 -8.17
N ARG A 35 17.62 5.21 -7.15
CA ARG A 35 16.62 5.52 -6.11
C ARG A 35 15.77 6.73 -6.51
N ALA A 36 14.82 6.53 -7.40
CA ALA A 36 13.88 7.57 -7.78
C ALA A 36 12.89 7.89 -6.64
N ARG A 37 12.52 9.17 -6.52
CA ARG A 37 11.42 9.59 -5.64
C ARG A 37 10.09 9.33 -6.32
N VAL A 38 9.06 9.06 -5.55
CA VAL A 38 7.72 8.74 -6.07
C VAL A 38 7.11 9.90 -6.85
N GLY A 39 7.35 11.14 -6.44
CA GLY A 39 6.84 12.35 -7.13
C GLY A 39 5.32 12.52 -7.12
N ARG A 40 4.58 11.64 -6.47
CA ARG A 40 3.11 11.62 -6.37
C ARG A 40 2.70 10.97 -5.05
N PRO A 41 1.42 11.09 -4.63
CA PRO A 41 0.93 10.33 -3.47
C PRO A 41 1.19 8.83 -3.64
N GLN A 42 1.63 8.19 -2.57
CA GLN A 42 1.91 6.76 -2.59
C GLN A 42 0.63 5.95 -2.80
N VAL A 43 0.65 5.04 -3.76
CA VAL A 43 -0.49 4.21 -4.15
C VAL A 43 -0.10 2.74 -4.24
N SER A 44 -1.11 1.86 -4.22
CA SER A 44 -0.96 0.44 -4.51
C SER A 44 -0.78 0.17 -6.01
N PRO A 45 -0.45 -1.06 -6.43
CA PRO A 45 -0.40 -1.42 -7.86
C PRO A 45 -1.69 -1.10 -8.62
N THR A 46 -2.83 -1.09 -7.94
CA THR A 46 -4.15 -0.78 -8.53
C THR A 46 -4.53 0.70 -8.44
N GLY A 47 -3.65 1.55 -7.94
CA GLY A 47 -3.88 2.99 -7.82
C GLY A 47 -4.60 3.44 -6.55
N VAL A 48 -4.86 2.55 -5.61
CA VAL A 48 -5.49 2.89 -4.32
C VAL A 48 -4.47 3.57 -3.42
N LEU A 49 -4.85 4.70 -2.79
CA LEU A 49 -3.99 5.44 -1.88
C LEU A 49 -3.48 4.55 -0.72
N ALA A 50 -2.17 4.55 -0.48
CA ALA A 50 -1.55 3.80 0.60
C ALA A 50 -1.79 4.43 1.97
N LYS A 51 -1.91 5.76 2.03
CA LYS A 51 -2.15 6.52 3.26
C LYS A 51 -3.31 7.48 3.09
N GLY A 52 -4.18 7.56 4.09
CA GLY A 52 -5.31 8.47 4.11
C GLY A 52 -6.52 8.06 3.26
N GLY A 53 -6.45 6.95 2.56
CA GLY A 53 -7.56 6.41 1.79
C GLY A 53 -8.65 5.80 2.69
N ARG A 54 -9.90 5.99 2.31
CA ARG A 54 -11.04 5.38 3.00
C ARG A 54 -11.32 4.00 2.41
N THR A 55 -10.87 2.94 3.08
CA THR A 55 -10.97 1.56 2.59
C THR A 55 -12.19 0.80 3.10
N ARG A 56 -12.89 1.33 4.12
CA ARG A 56 -14.11 0.70 4.64
C ARG A 56 -15.24 0.76 3.59
N LYS A 57 -15.85 -0.36 3.30
CA LYS A 57 -17.03 -0.43 2.41
C LYS A 57 -18.17 0.39 2.97
N LYS A 58 -18.81 1.24 2.14
CA LYS A 58 -19.90 2.12 2.54
C LYS A 58 -21.13 1.35 3.06
N ARG A 59 -21.43 0.20 2.46
CA ARG A 59 -22.59 -0.65 2.80
C ARG A 59 -22.23 -1.84 3.69
N LYS A 60 -21.27 -1.67 4.59
CA LYS A 60 -20.95 -2.74 5.54
C LYS A 60 -22.06 -2.83 6.59
N LYS A 61 -22.60 -4.04 6.84
CA LYS A 61 -23.72 -4.27 7.80
C LYS A 61 -23.43 -3.69 9.20
N SER A 62 -22.20 -3.82 9.69
CA SER A 62 -21.79 -3.25 10.98
C SER A 62 -21.82 -1.71 11.04
N THR A 63 -22.10 -1.01 9.94
CA THR A 63 -22.26 0.44 9.93
C THR A 63 -23.51 0.86 10.74
N ALA A 64 -24.55 0.04 10.78
CA ALA A 64 -25.75 0.28 11.59
C ALA A 64 -25.47 0.29 13.10
N LEU A 65 -24.41 -0.38 13.54
CA LEU A 65 -24.01 -0.45 14.94
C LEU A 65 -23.13 0.72 15.38
N ILE A 66 -22.70 1.58 14.46
CA ILE A 66 -21.85 2.73 14.74
C ILE A 66 -22.71 3.91 15.15
N VAL A 67 -22.64 4.30 16.41
CA VAL A 67 -23.37 5.46 16.95
C VAL A 67 -22.75 6.77 16.43
N ARG A 68 -21.42 6.88 16.51
CA ARG A 68 -20.68 8.06 16.06
C ARG A 68 -19.29 7.67 15.61
N ARG A 69 -18.82 8.21 14.50
CA ARG A 69 -17.45 8.06 14.03
C ARG A 69 -16.58 9.20 14.54
N ALA A 70 -15.31 8.91 14.82
CA ALA A 70 -14.30 9.94 14.97
C ALA A 70 -14.18 10.68 13.63
N GLY A 71 -14.77 11.86 13.54
CA GLY A 71 -14.69 12.71 12.37
C GLY A 71 -13.61 13.77 12.56
N LYS A 72 -13.00 14.22 11.45
CA LYS A 72 -12.37 15.54 11.47
C LYS A 72 -13.47 16.53 11.80
N GLY A 73 -13.30 17.32 12.86
CA GLY A 73 -14.20 18.41 13.16
C GLY A 73 -14.48 19.21 11.89
N ARG A 74 -15.69 19.70 11.74
CA ARG A 74 -16.04 20.62 10.64
C ARG A 74 -15.02 21.75 10.62
N ARG A 75 -14.33 21.85 9.53
CA ARG A 75 -13.61 23.08 9.20
C ARG A 75 -14.58 24.08 8.63
#